data_4966b8d5bb7dbf33d0dbb7f71691f46f
#
_entry.id   4966b8d5bb7dbf33d0dbb7f71691f46f
#
_cell.length_a   1.000
_cell.length_b   1.000
_cell.length_c   1.000
_cell.angle_alpha   90.00
_cell.angle_beta   90.00
_cell.angle_gamma   90.00
#
_symmetry.space_group_name_H-M   'P 1'
#
loop_
_entity.id
_entity.type
_entity.pdbx_description
1 polymer ?
#
loop_
_entity_poly.entity_id
_entity_poly.type
_entity_poly.pdbx_seq_one_letter_code
_entity_poly.pdbx_strand_id
1 'polypeptide(L)'
;MATTPAVPRIDCEQHHATLSVPDILAATDFYTKKLGFNLAFTVDEPATFAGVNLDQVQIFLNKGKPSPEGCSVYFVVGDADELCAFHRANGVEIIDGPEDKPYGLREYTVRDMYGYYLNFGHHIPESKPPLKIERVNVPVRLEKRLAALLDDLAKHKNMSVNSCLEEILLHTCEPFGNGIASPHTKNTLRHIQDLKRKHGIDYDTHASYRFVEE
;
A
#
# COMPACT_ATOMS: atom_id res chain seq x y z
N MET A 1 -39.92 -20.16 6.18
CA MET A 1 -38.87 -19.14 5.88
C MET A 1 -37.55 -19.87 5.90
N ALA A 2 -36.84 -19.98 4.77
CA ALA A 2 -35.53 -20.61 4.72
C ALA A 2 -34.55 -19.65 5.41
N THR A 3 -33.92 -20.10 6.50
CA THR A 3 -32.82 -19.37 7.16
C THR A 3 -31.60 -19.39 6.26
N THR A 4 -31.15 -18.22 5.80
CA THR A 4 -29.86 -18.13 5.12
C THR A 4 -28.77 -18.65 6.05
N PRO A 5 -27.95 -19.62 5.63
CA PRO A 5 -26.89 -20.14 6.49
C PRO A 5 -25.91 -19.00 6.85
N ALA A 6 -25.48 -18.95 8.10
CA ALA A 6 -24.49 -17.99 8.56
C ALA A 6 -23.16 -18.26 7.85
N VAL A 7 -22.53 -17.20 7.35
CA VAL A 7 -21.18 -17.30 6.77
C VAL A 7 -20.20 -17.75 7.87
N PRO A 8 -19.43 -18.83 7.67
CA PRO A 8 -18.43 -19.25 8.66
C PRO A 8 -17.34 -18.18 8.81
N ARG A 9 -16.73 -18.11 9.98
CA ARG A 9 -15.53 -17.29 10.16
C ARG A 9 -14.40 -17.87 9.30
N ILE A 10 -13.91 -17.05 8.37
CA ILE A 10 -12.84 -17.43 7.43
C ILE A 10 -11.66 -16.49 7.69
N ASP A 11 -10.50 -17.07 7.97
CA ASP A 11 -9.23 -16.35 8.00
C ASP A 11 -8.61 -16.50 6.60
N CYS A 12 -8.51 -15.37 5.85
CA CYS A 12 -7.88 -15.32 4.53
C CYS A 12 -6.54 -14.62 4.68
N GLU A 13 -5.44 -15.37 4.53
CA GLU A 13 -4.09 -14.86 4.78
C GLU A 13 -3.49 -14.16 3.55
N GLN A 14 -3.79 -14.64 2.34
CA GLN A 14 -3.21 -14.12 1.11
C GLN A 14 -4.18 -14.25 -0.06
N HIS A 15 -3.96 -13.42 -1.07
CA HIS A 15 -4.63 -13.46 -2.36
C HIS A 15 -3.60 -13.25 -3.48
N HIS A 16 -3.64 -14.11 -4.49
CA HIS A 16 -2.73 -14.04 -5.63
C HIS A 16 -3.50 -14.05 -6.95
N ALA A 17 -3.18 -13.10 -7.84
CA ALA A 17 -3.60 -13.21 -9.23
C ALA A 17 -2.75 -14.26 -9.95
N THR A 18 -3.37 -15.05 -10.82
CA THR A 18 -2.67 -16.04 -11.65
C THR A 18 -2.87 -15.70 -13.12
N LEU A 19 -1.77 -15.50 -13.84
CA LEU A 19 -1.76 -15.20 -15.27
C LEU A 19 -1.29 -16.44 -16.05
N SER A 20 -2.03 -16.84 -17.08
CA SER A 20 -1.63 -17.93 -17.97
C SER A 20 -0.66 -17.42 -19.03
N VAL A 21 0.50 -18.06 -19.14
CA VAL A 21 1.56 -17.68 -20.08
C VAL A 21 2.08 -18.92 -20.84
N PRO A 22 2.44 -18.82 -22.12
CA PRO A 22 2.85 -19.98 -22.89
C PRO A 22 4.28 -20.45 -22.52
N ASP A 23 5.12 -19.52 -22.05
CA ASP A 23 6.51 -19.76 -21.69
C ASP A 23 6.81 -19.08 -20.34
N ILE A 24 7.06 -19.89 -19.31
CA ILE A 24 7.33 -19.43 -17.95
C ILE A 24 8.68 -18.69 -17.88
N LEU A 25 9.72 -19.16 -18.56
CA LEU A 25 11.04 -18.52 -18.50
C LEU A 25 11.03 -17.17 -19.19
N ALA A 26 10.42 -17.07 -20.38
CA ALA A 26 10.27 -15.81 -21.07
C ALA A 26 9.41 -14.80 -20.26
N ALA A 27 8.34 -15.28 -19.63
CA ALA A 27 7.52 -14.46 -18.75
C ALA A 27 8.30 -13.96 -17.53
N THR A 28 8.96 -14.86 -16.79
CA THR A 28 9.76 -14.47 -15.62
C THR A 28 10.88 -13.50 -15.98
N ASP A 29 11.52 -13.65 -17.12
CA ASP A 29 12.53 -12.72 -17.63
C ASP A 29 11.94 -11.33 -17.91
N PHE A 30 10.76 -11.26 -18.52
CA PHE A 30 10.07 -9.98 -18.75
C PHE A 30 9.69 -9.30 -17.45
N TYR A 31 9.04 -10.02 -16.52
CA TYR A 31 8.62 -9.47 -15.25
C TYR A 31 9.80 -9.01 -14.40
N THR A 32 10.89 -9.78 -14.35
CA THR A 32 12.04 -9.42 -13.52
C THR A 32 12.92 -8.33 -14.17
N LYS A 33 13.25 -8.45 -15.45
CA LYS A 33 14.20 -7.54 -16.11
C LYS A 33 13.56 -6.22 -16.58
N LYS A 34 12.26 -6.23 -16.91
CA LYS A 34 11.58 -5.05 -17.45
C LYS A 34 10.60 -4.39 -16.48
N LEU A 35 9.87 -5.19 -15.68
CA LEU A 35 8.87 -4.67 -14.76
C LEU A 35 9.38 -4.49 -13.32
N GLY A 36 10.60 -4.93 -13.00
CA GLY A 36 11.19 -4.74 -11.67
C GLY A 36 10.71 -5.72 -10.61
N PHE A 37 10.04 -6.80 -11.00
CA PHE A 37 9.69 -7.87 -10.07
C PHE A 37 10.91 -8.70 -9.69
N ASN A 38 10.80 -9.45 -8.59
CA ASN A 38 11.76 -10.47 -8.20
C ASN A 38 11.17 -11.86 -8.42
N LEU A 39 11.97 -12.79 -8.94
CA LEU A 39 11.57 -14.19 -9.02
C LEU A 39 11.57 -14.79 -7.60
N ALA A 40 10.42 -15.29 -7.16
CA ALA A 40 10.27 -15.93 -5.87
C ALA A 40 10.57 -17.44 -5.95
N PHE A 41 9.99 -18.12 -6.93
CA PHE A 41 10.19 -19.55 -7.16
C PHE A 41 9.76 -19.96 -8.57
N THR A 42 10.22 -21.14 -8.98
CA THR A 42 9.70 -21.89 -10.14
C THR A 42 9.37 -23.32 -9.73
N VAL A 43 8.46 -23.94 -10.45
CA VAL A 43 8.08 -25.36 -10.27
C VAL A 43 8.36 -26.12 -11.55
N ASP A 44 8.84 -27.34 -11.42
CA ASP A 44 9.25 -28.27 -12.47
C ASP A 44 10.47 -27.84 -13.31
N GLU A 45 11.00 -28.82 -14.06
CA GLU A 45 12.06 -28.64 -15.08
C GLU A 45 11.68 -29.45 -16.33
N PRO A 46 11.27 -28.79 -17.45
CA PRO A 46 11.12 -27.33 -17.63
C PRO A 46 9.97 -26.73 -16.81
N ALA A 47 10.13 -25.45 -16.42
CA ALA A 47 9.20 -24.77 -15.54
C ALA A 47 7.75 -24.72 -16.09
N THR A 48 6.78 -25.07 -15.25
CA THR A 48 5.35 -25.05 -15.56
C THR A 48 4.58 -23.98 -14.75
N PHE A 49 5.20 -23.49 -13.67
CA PHE A 49 4.62 -22.49 -12.79
C PHE A 49 5.73 -21.62 -12.17
N ALA A 50 5.43 -20.36 -11.88
CA ALA A 50 6.34 -19.46 -11.19
C ALA A 50 5.59 -18.44 -10.33
N GLY A 51 6.25 -17.97 -9.25
CA GLY A 51 5.84 -16.81 -8.48
C GLY A 51 6.80 -15.65 -8.72
N VAL A 52 6.27 -14.46 -8.99
CA VAL A 52 7.05 -13.22 -9.07
C VAL A 52 6.49 -12.17 -8.13
N ASN A 53 7.36 -11.42 -7.46
CA ASN A 53 7.02 -10.45 -6.43
C ASN A 53 7.39 -9.04 -6.83
N LEU A 54 6.47 -8.11 -6.67
CA LEU A 54 6.75 -6.68 -6.61
C LEU A 54 6.63 -6.27 -5.12
N ASP A 55 7.75 -6.08 -4.46
CA ASP A 55 7.86 -5.96 -3.01
C ASP A 55 7.13 -7.11 -2.27
N GLN A 56 6.10 -6.85 -1.48
CA GLN A 56 5.31 -7.85 -0.74
C GLN A 56 4.16 -8.45 -1.56
N VAL A 57 3.88 -7.93 -2.75
CA VAL A 57 2.77 -8.40 -3.58
C VAL A 57 3.25 -9.45 -4.56
N GLN A 58 2.65 -10.64 -4.50
CA GLN A 58 2.98 -11.76 -5.37
C GLN A 58 1.89 -12.01 -6.40
N ILE A 59 2.30 -12.29 -7.64
CA ILE A 59 1.46 -12.87 -8.67
C ILE A 59 2.05 -14.20 -9.16
N PHE A 60 1.20 -15.04 -9.69
CA PHE A 60 1.57 -16.34 -10.24
C PHE A 60 1.52 -16.34 -11.76
N LEU A 61 2.48 -17.04 -12.36
CA LEU A 61 2.55 -17.32 -13.77
C LEU A 61 2.35 -18.83 -13.96
N ASN A 62 1.30 -19.23 -14.66
CA ASN A 62 0.98 -20.62 -14.92
C ASN A 62 1.14 -20.93 -16.41
N LYS A 63 1.79 -22.02 -16.76
CA LYS A 63 1.96 -22.42 -18.15
C LYS A 63 0.61 -22.75 -18.79
N GLY A 64 0.26 -21.99 -19.82
CA GLY A 64 -1.04 -22.14 -20.50
C GLY A 64 -1.23 -21.15 -21.63
N LYS A 65 -2.39 -21.20 -22.25
CA LYS A 65 -2.78 -20.22 -23.27
C LYS A 65 -3.11 -18.90 -22.59
N PRO A 66 -2.52 -17.77 -23.01
CA PRO A 66 -2.90 -16.46 -22.49
C PRO A 66 -4.39 -16.16 -22.72
N SER A 67 -5.01 -15.53 -21.71
CA SER A 67 -6.40 -15.06 -21.77
C SER A 67 -6.47 -13.65 -21.17
N PRO A 68 -5.94 -12.64 -21.88
CA PRO A 68 -5.87 -11.27 -21.36
C PRO A 68 -7.21 -10.54 -21.39
N GLU A 69 -8.19 -11.04 -22.15
CA GLU A 69 -9.50 -10.40 -22.31
C GLU A 69 -10.23 -10.28 -20.97
N GLY A 70 -10.53 -9.06 -20.56
CA GLY A 70 -11.19 -8.76 -19.29
C GLY A 70 -10.33 -9.01 -18.04
N CYS A 71 -9.04 -9.31 -18.22
CA CYS A 71 -8.11 -9.51 -17.11
C CYS A 71 -7.23 -8.27 -16.93
N SER A 72 -7.28 -7.66 -15.76
CA SER A 72 -6.31 -6.64 -15.33
C SER A 72 -5.89 -6.87 -13.89
N VAL A 73 -4.63 -6.54 -13.58
CA VAL A 73 -4.11 -6.60 -12.21
C VAL A 73 -3.74 -5.18 -11.80
N TYR A 74 -4.15 -4.77 -10.61
CA TYR A 74 -3.88 -3.44 -10.09
C TYR A 74 -2.91 -3.51 -8.91
N PHE A 75 -1.85 -2.70 -8.96
CA PHE A 75 -0.84 -2.56 -7.92
C PHE A 75 -0.90 -1.14 -7.33
N VAL A 76 -1.07 -1.04 -6.02
CA VAL A 76 -0.85 0.23 -5.31
C VAL A 76 0.63 0.29 -4.94
N VAL A 77 1.33 1.29 -5.48
CA VAL A 77 2.79 1.46 -5.36
C VAL A 77 3.13 2.75 -4.62
N GLY A 78 4.36 2.91 -4.19
CA GLY A 78 4.81 4.11 -3.49
C GLY A 78 4.88 5.34 -4.40
N ASP A 79 5.40 5.17 -5.61
CA ASP A 79 5.54 6.24 -6.62
C ASP A 79 5.32 5.67 -8.03
N ALA A 80 4.18 6.03 -8.63
CA ALA A 80 3.82 5.58 -9.96
C ALA A 80 4.61 6.29 -11.06
N ASP A 81 5.05 7.53 -10.85
CA ASP A 81 5.85 8.26 -11.84
C ASP A 81 7.25 7.69 -11.95
N GLU A 82 7.91 7.40 -10.82
CA GLU A 82 9.23 6.78 -10.79
C GLU A 82 9.20 5.39 -11.43
N LEU A 83 8.21 4.56 -11.06
CA LEU A 83 8.06 3.22 -11.63
C LEU A 83 7.71 3.26 -13.12
N CYS A 84 6.88 4.21 -13.57
CA CYS A 84 6.58 4.42 -14.99
C CYS A 84 7.83 4.82 -15.78
N ALA A 85 8.66 5.69 -15.23
CA ALA A 85 9.93 6.08 -15.86
C ALA A 85 10.86 4.88 -16.00
N PHE A 86 10.96 4.02 -14.97
CA PHE A 86 11.72 2.78 -15.02
C PHE A 86 11.18 1.82 -16.10
N HIS A 87 9.87 1.61 -16.18
CA HIS A 87 9.24 0.76 -17.20
C HIS A 87 9.52 1.28 -18.62
N ARG A 88 9.40 2.60 -18.85
CA ARG A 88 9.73 3.22 -20.15
C ARG A 88 11.19 3.00 -20.52
N ALA A 89 12.11 3.18 -19.57
CA ALA A 89 13.55 2.97 -19.80
C ALA A 89 13.88 1.52 -20.19
N ASN A 90 13.09 0.55 -19.70
CA ASN A 90 13.22 -0.87 -20.02
C ASN A 90 12.40 -1.30 -21.25
N GLY A 91 11.79 -0.36 -21.99
CA GLY A 91 11.05 -0.63 -23.22
C GLY A 91 9.73 -1.37 -22.99
N VAL A 92 9.08 -1.14 -21.85
CA VAL A 92 7.72 -1.63 -21.56
C VAL A 92 6.71 -0.74 -22.30
N GLU A 93 5.68 -1.34 -22.88
CA GLU A 93 4.61 -0.62 -23.56
C GLU A 93 3.68 0.05 -22.52
N ILE A 94 3.72 1.37 -22.43
CA ILE A 94 2.79 2.16 -21.62
C ILE A 94 1.56 2.47 -22.47
N ILE A 95 0.40 2.01 -22.01
CA ILE A 95 -0.88 2.16 -22.72
C ILE A 95 -1.56 3.47 -22.36
N ASP A 96 -1.49 3.87 -21.08
CA ASP A 96 -2.16 5.05 -20.55
C ASP A 96 -1.37 5.64 -19.37
N GLY A 97 -1.41 6.96 -19.18
CA GLY A 97 -0.83 7.66 -18.04
C GLY A 97 0.69 7.92 -18.10
N PRO A 98 1.32 8.27 -16.95
CA PRO A 98 0.71 8.49 -15.64
C PRO A 98 -0.14 9.77 -15.60
N GLU A 99 -1.32 9.67 -15.05
CA GLU A 99 -2.26 10.78 -14.91
C GLU A 99 -3.08 10.71 -13.61
N ASP A 100 -3.56 11.87 -13.16
CA ASP A 100 -4.40 11.98 -11.98
C ASP A 100 -5.83 11.59 -12.30
N LYS A 101 -6.36 10.63 -11.56
CA LYS A 101 -7.74 10.16 -11.72
C LYS A 101 -8.69 10.84 -10.72
N PRO A 102 -9.97 11.03 -11.08
CA PRO A 102 -10.93 11.72 -10.21
C PRO A 102 -11.16 11.07 -8.84
N TYR A 103 -10.78 9.81 -8.69
CA TYR A 103 -10.88 9.05 -7.44
C TYR A 103 -9.62 9.12 -6.56
N GLY A 104 -8.72 10.08 -6.82
CA GLY A 104 -7.59 10.40 -5.94
C GLY A 104 -6.38 9.50 -6.10
N LEU A 105 -6.25 8.83 -7.24
CA LEU A 105 -5.06 8.06 -7.60
C LEU A 105 -4.36 8.68 -8.80
N ARG A 106 -3.04 8.66 -8.79
CA ARG A 106 -2.20 8.89 -9.95
C ARG A 106 -1.72 7.56 -10.46
N GLU A 107 -2.08 7.22 -11.70
CA GLU A 107 -1.88 5.86 -12.21
C GLU A 107 -1.52 5.81 -13.69
N TYR A 108 -0.93 4.70 -14.08
CA TYR A 108 -0.66 4.35 -15.47
C TYR A 108 -0.91 2.87 -15.71
N THR A 109 -1.07 2.52 -16.98
CA THR A 109 -1.30 1.15 -17.43
C THR A 109 -0.19 0.71 -18.37
N VAL A 110 0.33 -0.49 -18.14
CA VAL A 110 1.20 -1.19 -19.09
C VAL A 110 0.49 -2.38 -19.69
N ARG A 111 0.91 -2.78 -20.87
CA ARG A 111 0.56 -4.06 -21.45
C ARG A 111 1.78 -4.98 -21.42
N ASP A 112 1.65 -6.15 -20.80
CA ASP A 112 2.73 -7.13 -20.80
C ASP A 112 2.90 -7.80 -22.17
N MET A 113 3.93 -8.63 -22.30
CA MET A 113 4.26 -9.31 -23.54
C MET A 113 3.19 -10.31 -24.04
N TYR A 114 2.21 -10.64 -23.20
CA TYR A 114 1.11 -11.58 -23.54
C TYR A 114 -0.26 -10.88 -23.62
N GLY A 115 -0.28 -9.55 -23.47
CA GLY A 115 -1.47 -8.73 -23.63
C GLY A 115 -2.23 -8.45 -22.32
N TYR A 116 -1.74 -8.88 -21.17
CA TYR A 116 -2.35 -8.55 -19.88
C TYR A 116 -2.14 -7.08 -19.53
N TYR A 117 -3.17 -6.46 -18.95
CA TYR A 117 -3.10 -5.09 -18.46
C TYR A 117 -2.69 -5.09 -16.98
N LEU A 118 -1.60 -4.37 -16.69
CA LEU A 118 -1.11 -4.15 -15.35
C LEU A 118 -1.21 -2.65 -15.05
N ASN A 119 -1.98 -2.31 -14.03
CA ASN A 119 -2.19 -0.93 -13.60
C ASN A 119 -1.35 -0.67 -12.36
N PHE A 120 -0.65 0.45 -12.34
CA PHE A 120 0.17 0.87 -11.21
C PHE A 120 -0.25 2.28 -10.81
N GLY A 121 -0.61 2.45 -9.54
CA GLY A 121 -1.04 3.75 -9.05
C GLY A 121 -0.64 4.01 -7.62
N HIS A 122 -0.53 5.29 -7.26
CA HIS A 122 -0.36 5.73 -5.89
C HIS A 122 -1.44 6.75 -5.51
N HIS A 123 -1.71 6.85 -4.22
CA HIS A 123 -2.65 7.86 -3.72
C HIS A 123 -2.08 9.25 -3.89
N ILE A 124 -2.83 10.13 -4.56
CA ILE A 124 -2.51 11.55 -4.60
C ILE A 124 -2.78 12.10 -3.19
N PRO A 125 -1.76 12.72 -2.54
CA PRO A 125 -1.99 13.35 -1.26
C PRO A 125 -3.13 14.37 -1.38
N GLU A 126 -4.20 14.20 -0.62
CA GLU A 126 -5.23 15.22 -0.56
C GLU A 126 -4.57 16.54 -0.12
N SER A 127 -4.69 17.58 -0.94
CA SER A 127 -4.23 18.92 -0.60
C SER A 127 -5.21 19.55 0.42
N LYS A 128 -5.27 18.97 1.61
CA LYS A 128 -6.02 19.56 2.72
C LYS A 128 -5.30 20.84 3.17
N PRO A 129 -6.03 21.90 3.49
CA PRO A 129 -5.40 23.14 3.93
C PRO A 129 -4.60 22.91 5.23
N PRO A 130 -3.56 23.72 5.48
CA PRO A 130 -2.85 23.71 6.75
C PRO A 130 -3.82 23.82 7.92
N LEU A 131 -3.58 23.03 8.95
CA LEU A 131 -4.36 23.04 10.17
C LEU A 131 -3.59 23.84 11.23
N LYS A 132 -4.15 24.99 11.63
CA LYS A 132 -3.58 25.81 12.71
C LYS A 132 -3.77 25.12 14.04
N ILE A 133 -2.69 24.98 14.77
CA ILE A 133 -2.65 24.34 16.09
C ILE A 133 -1.87 25.17 17.09
N GLU A 134 -2.17 24.96 18.37
CA GLU A 134 -1.36 25.42 19.50
C GLU A 134 -0.61 24.23 20.11
N ARG A 135 0.69 24.37 20.36
CA ARG A 135 1.51 23.33 21.00
C ARG A 135 1.78 23.69 22.47
N VAL A 136 1.71 22.66 23.30
CA VAL A 136 2.06 22.76 24.71
C VAL A 136 3.27 21.86 25.02
N ASN A 137 4.11 22.26 25.94
CA ASN A 137 5.24 21.45 26.40
C ASN A 137 4.74 20.36 27.35
N VAL A 138 4.90 19.10 26.98
CA VAL A 138 4.62 17.95 27.82
C VAL A 138 5.93 17.24 28.13
N PRO A 139 6.40 17.22 29.39
CA PRO A 139 7.64 16.54 29.76
C PRO A 139 7.42 15.01 29.69
N VAL A 140 8.14 14.32 28.79
CA VAL A 140 8.10 12.89 28.62
C VAL A 140 9.46 12.27 28.87
N ARG A 141 9.53 11.20 29.66
CA ARG A 141 10.73 10.39 29.85
C ARG A 141 10.58 9.08 29.07
N LEU A 142 11.43 8.88 28.06
CA LEU A 142 11.45 7.68 27.22
C LEU A 142 12.65 6.79 27.59
N GLU A 143 12.52 5.50 27.34
CA GLU A 143 13.66 4.59 27.34
C GLU A 143 14.66 5.04 26.26
N LYS A 144 15.95 4.95 26.55
CA LYS A 144 17.03 5.52 25.73
C LYS A 144 17.01 5.04 24.27
N ARG A 145 16.76 3.73 24.04
CA ARG A 145 16.73 3.13 22.70
C ARG A 145 15.48 3.54 21.92
N LEU A 146 14.33 3.69 22.61
CA LEU A 146 13.11 4.21 21.99
C LEU A 146 13.24 5.68 21.61
N ALA A 147 13.92 6.48 22.42
CA ALA A 147 14.21 7.87 22.07
C ALA A 147 15.11 7.96 20.81
N ALA A 148 16.16 7.13 20.73
CA ALA A 148 17.01 7.05 19.54
C ALA A 148 16.26 6.56 18.29
N LEU A 149 15.41 5.54 18.44
CA LEU A 149 14.57 5.03 17.36
C LEU A 149 13.62 6.12 16.83
N LEU A 150 12.99 6.89 17.72
CA LEU A 150 12.10 7.98 17.36
C LEU A 150 12.84 9.08 16.57
N ASP A 151 14.04 9.44 17.00
CA ASP A 151 14.89 10.43 16.33
C ASP A 151 15.29 9.95 14.91
N ASP A 152 15.71 8.71 14.78
CA ASP A 152 16.08 8.12 13.48
C ASP A 152 14.88 7.99 12.54
N LEU A 153 13.71 7.63 13.08
CA LEU A 153 12.45 7.56 12.31
C LEU A 153 12.04 8.96 11.81
N ALA A 154 12.12 9.97 12.67
CA ALA A 154 11.81 11.35 12.29
C ALA A 154 12.73 11.85 11.17
N LYS A 155 14.05 11.55 11.24
CA LYS A 155 15.02 11.86 10.17
C LYS A 155 14.66 11.12 8.87
N HIS A 156 14.36 9.83 8.94
CA HIS A 156 13.96 9.03 7.77
C HIS A 156 12.73 9.62 7.06
N LYS A 157 11.75 10.08 7.83
CA LYS A 157 10.52 10.73 7.33
C LYS A 157 10.69 12.20 6.97
N ASN A 158 11.87 12.77 7.14
CA ASN A 158 12.18 14.19 6.93
C ASN A 158 11.24 15.15 7.70
N MET A 159 11.00 14.85 8.98
CA MET A 159 10.13 15.62 9.87
C MET A 159 10.77 15.84 11.24
N SER A 160 10.19 16.75 12.04
CA SER A 160 10.64 16.95 13.42
C SER A 160 10.26 15.76 14.32
N VAL A 161 11.01 15.57 15.42
CA VAL A 161 10.66 14.56 16.44
C VAL A 161 9.25 14.80 17.00
N ASN A 162 8.86 16.07 17.19
CA ASN A 162 7.51 16.43 17.67
C ASN A 162 6.44 15.99 16.68
N SER A 163 6.60 16.30 15.39
CA SER A 163 5.65 15.90 14.34
C SER A 163 5.57 14.39 14.17
N CYS A 164 6.70 13.69 14.29
CA CYS A 164 6.75 12.24 14.28
C CYS A 164 6.01 11.62 15.46
N LEU A 165 6.15 12.19 16.64
CA LEU A 165 5.42 11.73 17.83
C LEU A 165 3.93 12.02 17.73
N GLU A 166 3.53 13.19 17.22
CA GLU A 166 2.12 13.54 16.94
C GLU A 166 1.50 12.56 15.94
N GLU A 167 2.20 12.21 14.86
CA GLU A 167 1.77 11.20 13.90
C GLU A 167 1.55 9.83 14.55
N ILE A 168 2.52 9.36 15.35
CA ILE A 168 2.42 8.06 16.05
C ILE A 168 1.21 8.06 16.99
N LEU A 169 0.98 9.13 17.72
CA LEU A 169 -0.16 9.26 18.63
C LEU A 169 -1.49 9.22 17.85
N LEU A 170 -1.59 9.94 16.73
CA LEU A 170 -2.78 9.94 15.89
C LEU A 170 -3.06 8.56 15.30
N HIS A 171 -2.03 7.86 14.78
CA HIS A 171 -2.16 6.48 14.31
C HIS A 171 -2.64 5.52 15.40
N THR A 172 -2.18 5.70 16.64
CA THR A 172 -2.63 4.91 17.78
C THR A 172 -4.11 5.15 18.09
N CYS A 173 -4.62 6.35 17.84
CA CYS A 173 -6.00 6.75 18.11
C CYS A 173 -6.99 6.42 16.99
N GLU A 174 -6.54 5.99 15.83
CA GLU A 174 -7.42 5.62 14.72
C GLU A 174 -7.77 4.13 14.74
N PRO A 175 -9.04 3.78 14.40
CA PRO A 175 -9.38 2.39 14.13
C PRO A 175 -8.69 1.98 12.82
N PHE A 176 -7.83 0.97 12.87
CA PHE A 176 -7.37 0.30 11.66
C PHE A 176 -8.59 -0.30 10.95
N GLY A 177 -8.66 -0.13 9.61
CA GLY A 177 -9.78 -0.54 8.79
C GLY A 177 -10.25 -1.98 9.01
N ASN A 178 -11.34 -2.35 8.39
CA ASN A 178 -12.01 -3.65 8.58
C ASN A 178 -11.03 -4.82 8.45
N GLY A 179 -10.65 -5.42 9.59
CA GLY A 179 -9.90 -6.67 9.63
C GLY A 179 -8.42 -6.58 10.04
N ILE A 180 -7.84 -5.40 10.21
CA ILE A 180 -6.48 -5.28 10.74
C ILE A 180 -6.55 -5.24 12.27
N ALA A 181 -5.73 -6.05 12.93
CA ALA A 181 -5.67 -6.12 14.39
C ALA A 181 -5.20 -4.77 14.98
N SER A 182 -6.12 -4.03 15.55
CA SER A 182 -5.78 -2.88 16.38
C SER A 182 -5.09 -3.36 17.66
N PRO A 183 -4.07 -2.67 18.20
CA PRO A 183 -3.51 -2.97 19.50
C PRO A 183 -4.52 -2.74 20.64
N HIS A 184 -5.68 -2.16 20.34
CA HIS A 184 -6.71 -1.81 21.30
C HIS A 184 -7.92 -2.74 21.23
N THR A 185 -8.53 -3.00 22.41
CA THR A 185 -9.80 -3.70 22.48
C THR A 185 -10.94 -2.83 21.91
N LYS A 186 -12.06 -3.46 21.52
CA LYS A 186 -13.26 -2.72 21.06
C LYS A 186 -13.75 -1.67 22.07
N ASN A 187 -13.62 -1.95 23.37
CA ASN A 187 -13.99 -0.99 24.42
C ASN A 187 -13.03 0.20 24.46
N THR A 188 -11.73 -0.05 24.35
CA THR A 188 -10.71 1.00 24.27
C THR A 188 -10.92 1.88 23.06
N LEU A 189 -11.23 1.30 21.88
CA LEU A 189 -11.51 2.07 20.67
C LEU A 189 -12.74 2.98 20.81
N ARG A 190 -13.82 2.50 21.44
CA ARG A 190 -14.99 3.36 21.74
C ARG A 190 -14.59 4.51 22.66
N HIS A 191 -13.83 4.21 23.70
CA HIS A 191 -13.37 5.25 24.64
C HIS A 191 -12.47 6.28 23.96
N ILE A 192 -11.56 5.86 23.07
CA ILE A 192 -10.75 6.76 22.24
C ILE A 192 -11.64 7.70 21.42
N GLN A 193 -12.69 7.19 20.78
CA GLN A 193 -13.62 8.03 20.01
C GLN A 193 -14.36 9.05 20.91
N ASP A 194 -14.73 8.66 22.13
CA ASP A 194 -15.31 9.58 23.11
C ASP A 194 -14.32 10.68 23.52
N LEU A 195 -13.05 10.32 23.73
CA LEU A 195 -11.99 11.27 24.05
C LEU A 195 -11.68 12.20 22.88
N LYS A 196 -11.63 11.72 21.65
CA LYS A 196 -11.47 12.55 20.44
C LYS A 196 -12.57 13.60 20.37
N ARG A 197 -13.83 13.18 20.52
CA ARG A 197 -14.98 14.12 20.55
C ARG A 197 -14.88 15.14 21.70
N LYS A 198 -14.50 14.70 22.89
CA LYS A 198 -14.32 15.57 24.06
C LYS A 198 -13.31 16.68 23.83
N HIS A 199 -12.23 16.36 23.10
CA HIS A 199 -11.11 17.28 22.84
C HIS A 199 -11.19 17.95 21.46
N GLY A 200 -12.29 17.77 20.70
CA GLY A 200 -12.46 18.39 19.38
C GLY A 200 -11.48 17.90 18.32
N ILE A 201 -10.98 16.67 18.45
CA ILE A 201 -10.08 16.04 17.46
C ILE A 201 -10.95 15.39 16.39
N ASP A 202 -11.22 16.13 15.32
CA ASP A 202 -12.07 15.73 14.18
C ASP A 202 -11.28 15.43 12.90
N TYR A 203 -9.97 15.56 12.99
CA TYR A 203 -9.03 15.31 11.89
C TYR A 203 -8.46 13.89 11.90
N ASP A 204 -7.91 13.48 10.74
CA ASP A 204 -7.37 12.14 10.48
C ASP A 204 -5.93 11.94 11.00
N THR A 205 -5.42 10.69 10.88
CA THR A 205 -4.07 10.30 11.31
C THR A 205 -2.95 11.06 10.62
N HIS A 206 -3.19 11.55 9.40
CA HIS A 206 -2.18 12.27 8.62
C HIS A 206 -2.25 13.79 8.83
N ALA A 207 -3.10 14.28 9.74
CA ALA A 207 -3.23 15.70 10.01
C ALA A 207 -1.91 16.33 10.50
N SER A 208 -1.06 15.57 11.18
CA SER A 208 0.25 16.05 11.68
C SER A 208 1.16 16.62 10.59
N TYR A 209 1.03 16.14 9.33
CA TYR A 209 1.76 16.69 8.18
C TYR A 209 1.30 18.10 7.78
N ARG A 210 0.14 18.53 8.26
CA ARG A 210 -0.51 19.81 7.92
C ARG A 210 -0.55 20.79 9.09
N PHE A 211 -0.03 20.38 10.27
CA PHE A 211 -0.02 21.23 11.46
C PHE A 211 0.88 22.44 11.26
N VAL A 212 0.34 23.62 11.48
CA VAL A 212 1.03 24.90 11.47
C VAL A 212 0.79 25.56 12.82
N GLU A 213 1.86 25.88 13.54
CA GLU A 213 1.79 26.56 14.83
C GLU A 213 1.37 28.01 14.64
N GLU A 214 0.48 28.50 15.48
CA GLU A 214 0.00 29.90 15.45
C GLU A 214 1.06 30.90 15.89
#